data_39b00cf4bcf5dad5547e323125d23667
#
_entry.id   39b00cf4bcf5dad5547e323125d23667
#
_cell.length_a   1.000
_cell.length_b   1.000
_cell.length_c   1.000
_cell.angle_alpha   90.00
_cell.angle_beta   90.00
_cell.angle_gamma   90.00
#
_symmetry.space_group_name_H-M   'P 1'
#
loop_
_entity.id
_entity.type
_entity.pdbx_description
1 polymer ?
#
loop_
_entity_poly.entity_id
_entity_poly.type
_entity_poly.pdbx_seq_one_letter_code
_entity_poly.pdbx_strand_id
1 'polypeptide(L)'
;MSPTAPSDVRDGEYAVRGDYHRNPDPHWDYYPTYLAKMARVRRYLDALPAGTRVLDAGCGEGVLVEAYANRLAIEGVDDNYSSPAVRRGSVTALPYGDATFDRALCLDVLEHLTHADQPAAVAELFRVLVPGGELLITVPNLAHLQSRVHFLVRGSFIRTASEAKHPGDRPASEYLALARRAGFEIVQYRGIFPTVPVLTRLIRRRPSQLAWLHRWLTRLLPVPGWGFLAVIRLRKPAH
;
A
#
# COMPACT_ATOMS: atom_id res chain seq x y z
N MET A 1 -21.40 7.27 -33.94
CA MET A 1 -20.92 8.08 -32.79
C MET A 1 -19.75 7.31 -32.20
N SER A 2 -18.53 7.81 -32.38
CA SER A 2 -17.35 7.22 -31.74
C SER A 2 -17.49 7.39 -30.21
N PRO A 3 -17.16 6.36 -29.39
CA PRO A 3 -17.11 6.54 -27.97
C PRO A 3 -16.03 7.58 -27.65
N THR A 4 -16.41 8.67 -27.00
CA THR A 4 -15.48 9.64 -26.45
C THR A 4 -14.53 8.87 -25.50
N ALA A 5 -13.22 9.00 -25.72
CA ALA A 5 -12.23 8.46 -24.82
C ALA A 5 -12.57 8.94 -23.37
N PRO A 6 -12.45 8.07 -22.36
CA PRO A 6 -12.71 8.46 -21.00
C PRO A 6 -11.79 9.65 -20.66
N SER A 7 -12.39 10.76 -20.22
CA SER A 7 -11.64 11.92 -19.77
C SER A 7 -10.78 11.50 -18.57
N ASP A 8 -9.48 11.77 -18.63
CA ASP A 8 -8.59 11.55 -17.50
C ASP A 8 -9.14 12.28 -16.26
N VAL A 9 -9.38 11.57 -15.19
CA VAL A 9 -9.85 12.13 -13.92
C VAL A 9 -8.68 12.21 -12.95
N ARG A 10 -8.52 13.34 -12.29
CA ARG A 10 -7.55 13.56 -11.21
C ARG A 10 -8.26 14.28 -10.08
N ASP A 11 -8.67 13.54 -9.06
CA ASP A 11 -9.30 14.06 -7.85
C ASP A 11 -8.34 13.98 -6.65
N GLY A 12 -8.71 14.55 -5.50
CA GLY A 12 -7.95 14.47 -4.26
C GLY A 12 -6.51 14.98 -4.37
N GLU A 13 -5.53 14.20 -3.94
CA GLU A 13 -4.11 14.58 -4.02
C GLU A 13 -3.61 14.70 -5.45
N TYR A 14 -4.16 13.94 -6.40
CA TYR A 14 -3.78 14.00 -7.81
C TYR A 14 -4.20 15.30 -8.48
N ALA A 15 -5.30 15.92 -8.03
CA ALA A 15 -5.71 17.25 -8.50
C ALA A 15 -4.71 18.35 -8.09
N VAL A 16 -4.04 18.18 -6.94
CA VAL A 16 -3.11 19.18 -6.38
C VAL A 16 -1.66 18.90 -6.78
N ARG A 17 -1.24 17.63 -6.76
CA ARG A 17 0.15 17.22 -6.91
C ARG A 17 0.49 16.61 -8.27
N GLY A 18 -0.53 16.35 -9.11
CA GLY A 18 -0.35 15.62 -10.37
C GLY A 18 0.14 14.19 -10.15
N ASP A 19 0.83 13.66 -11.15
CA ASP A 19 1.34 12.28 -11.18
C ASP A 19 2.66 12.15 -10.38
N TYR A 20 2.59 12.34 -9.08
CA TYR A 20 3.75 12.49 -8.19
C TYR A 20 4.47 11.17 -7.85
N HIS A 21 3.88 10.02 -8.13
CA HIS A 21 4.54 8.72 -7.97
C HIS A 21 5.42 8.35 -9.17
N ARG A 22 5.18 8.94 -10.35
CA ARG A 22 6.03 8.74 -11.53
C ARG A 22 7.41 9.34 -11.33
N ASN A 23 7.45 10.54 -10.71
CA ASN A 23 8.67 11.28 -10.42
C ASN A 23 8.69 11.71 -8.95
N PRO A 24 8.92 10.79 -8.01
CA PRO A 24 8.86 11.10 -6.59
C PRO A 24 9.93 12.12 -6.20
N ASP A 25 9.52 13.19 -5.50
CA ASP A 25 10.40 14.24 -5.02
C ASP A 25 11.46 13.66 -4.05
N PRO A 26 12.77 13.81 -4.33
CA PRO A 26 13.84 13.36 -3.43
C PRO A 26 13.84 14.06 -2.07
N HIS A 27 13.15 15.18 -1.92
CA HIS A 27 12.98 15.92 -0.66
C HIS A 27 11.75 15.47 0.14
N TRP A 28 10.91 14.63 -0.43
CA TRP A 28 9.77 14.06 0.27
C TRP A 28 10.24 13.21 1.46
N ASP A 29 9.77 13.51 2.66
CA ASP A 29 10.22 12.85 3.89
C ASP A 29 9.91 11.32 3.91
N TYR A 30 8.91 10.88 3.13
CA TYR A 30 8.58 9.48 2.90
C TYR A 30 9.42 8.82 1.78
N TYR A 31 10.20 9.58 1.01
CA TYR A 31 10.93 9.11 -0.17
C TYR A 31 11.76 7.82 0.05
N PRO A 32 12.61 7.68 1.10
CA PRO A 32 13.36 6.45 1.31
C PRO A 32 12.47 5.24 1.61
N THR A 33 11.35 5.46 2.32
CA THR A 33 10.36 4.41 2.63
C THR A 33 9.62 4.00 1.38
N TYR A 34 9.22 4.97 0.55
CA TYR A 34 8.61 4.73 -0.77
C TYR A 34 9.51 3.89 -1.66
N LEU A 35 10.79 4.24 -1.81
CA LEU A 35 11.76 3.46 -2.60
C LEU A 35 11.93 2.02 -2.05
N ALA A 36 12.01 1.87 -0.73
CA ALA A 36 12.15 0.56 -0.10
C ALA A 36 10.89 -0.30 -0.26
N LYS A 37 9.69 0.33 -0.22
CA LYS A 37 8.40 -0.29 -0.53
C LYS A 37 8.39 -0.78 -1.98
N MET A 38 8.62 0.13 -2.93
CA MET A 38 8.55 -0.18 -4.35
C MET A 38 9.57 -1.25 -4.77
N ALA A 39 10.77 -1.25 -4.19
CA ALA A 39 11.75 -2.33 -4.44
C ALA A 39 11.24 -3.71 -3.98
N ARG A 40 10.43 -3.79 -2.93
CA ARG A 40 9.83 -5.05 -2.47
C ARG A 40 8.64 -5.47 -3.32
N VAL A 41 7.79 -4.53 -3.68
CA VAL A 41 6.64 -4.76 -4.57
C VAL A 41 7.13 -5.24 -5.93
N ARG A 42 8.10 -4.55 -6.53
CA ARG A 42 8.70 -4.96 -7.81
C ARG A 42 9.30 -6.36 -7.74
N ARG A 43 10.10 -6.67 -6.70
CA ARG A 43 10.65 -8.02 -6.50
C ARG A 43 9.54 -9.08 -6.39
N TYR A 44 8.42 -8.78 -5.75
CA TYR A 44 7.28 -9.67 -5.68
C TYR A 44 6.67 -9.90 -7.07
N LEU A 45 6.43 -8.83 -7.82
CA LEU A 45 5.89 -8.90 -9.17
C LEU A 45 6.85 -9.61 -10.13
N ASP A 46 8.16 -9.33 -10.05
CA ASP A 46 9.21 -9.94 -10.89
C ASP A 46 9.28 -11.47 -10.73
N ALA A 47 8.91 -11.98 -9.56
CA ALA A 47 8.88 -13.42 -9.27
C ALA A 47 7.63 -14.13 -9.80
N LEU A 48 6.60 -13.41 -10.27
CA LEU A 48 5.38 -14.01 -10.80
C LEU A 48 5.61 -14.58 -12.21
N PRO A 49 4.94 -15.69 -12.58
CA PRO A 49 4.91 -16.17 -13.96
C PRO A 49 4.33 -15.11 -14.92
N ALA A 50 4.80 -15.11 -16.17
CA ALA A 50 4.20 -14.28 -17.21
C ALA A 50 2.71 -14.63 -17.42
N GLY A 51 1.89 -13.63 -17.71
CA GLY A 51 0.45 -13.80 -17.88
C GLY A 51 -0.35 -13.94 -16.59
N THR A 52 0.29 -13.92 -15.38
CA THR A 52 -0.44 -13.90 -14.11
C THR A 52 -1.42 -12.72 -14.08
N ARG A 53 -2.67 -12.98 -13.69
CA ARG A 53 -3.72 -11.94 -13.56
C ARG A 53 -3.52 -11.22 -12.24
N VAL A 54 -3.24 -9.93 -12.32
CA VAL A 54 -2.93 -9.08 -11.16
C VAL A 54 -3.90 -7.91 -11.11
N LEU A 55 -4.46 -7.62 -9.93
CA LEU A 55 -5.18 -6.38 -9.65
C LEU A 55 -4.27 -5.45 -8.84
N ASP A 56 -4.14 -4.20 -9.27
CA ASP A 56 -3.58 -3.11 -8.45
C ASP A 56 -4.74 -2.22 -7.97
N ALA A 57 -5.20 -2.48 -6.74
CA ALA A 57 -6.36 -1.82 -6.15
C ALA A 57 -5.93 -0.57 -5.37
N GLY A 58 -6.37 0.62 -5.80
CA GLY A 58 -5.86 1.92 -5.37
C GLY A 58 -4.52 2.22 -6.04
N CYS A 59 -4.44 1.99 -7.36
CA CYS A 59 -3.18 2.06 -8.11
C CYS A 59 -2.70 3.49 -8.43
N GLY A 60 -3.49 4.52 -8.08
CA GLY A 60 -3.21 5.90 -8.44
C GLY A 60 -3.03 6.07 -9.94
N GLU A 61 -1.95 6.73 -10.34
CA GLU A 61 -1.59 6.96 -11.75
C GLU A 61 -1.15 5.71 -12.53
N GLY A 62 -1.22 4.51 -11.94
CA GLY A 62 -0.99 3.24 -12.64
C GLY A 62 0.48 2.92 -12.94
N VAL A 63 1.43 3.43 -12.16
CA VAL A 63 2.89 3.23 -12.38
C VAL A 63 3.27 1.74 -12.50
N LEU A 64 2.68 0.87 -11.68
CA LEU A 64 2.93 -0.58 -11.77
C LEU A 64 2.17 -1.21 -12.92
N VAL A 65 0.94 -0.75 -13.20
CA VAL A 65 0.14 -1.25 -14.31
C VAL A 65 0.91 -1.08 -15.62
N GLU A 66 1.38 0.12 -15.91
CA GLU A 66 2.15 0.40 -17.12
C GLU A 66 3.49 -0.34 -17.16
N ALA A 67 4.20 -0.39 -16.02
CA ALA A 67 5.51 -1.05 -15.95
C ALA A 67 5.45 -2.57 -16.20
N TYR A 68 4.32 -3.21 -15.90
CA TYR A 68 4.19 -4.67 -15.97
C TYR A 68 3.21 -5.16 -17.04
N ALA A 69 2.52 -4.27 -17.78
CA ALA A 69 1.52 -4.61 -18.81
C ALA A 69 2.04 -5.59 -19.89
N ASN A 70 3.32 -5.51 -20.22
CA ASN A 70 3.92 -6.40 -21.24
C ASN A 70 4.24 -7.82 -20.73
N ARG A 71 4.16 -8.05 -19.39
CA ARG A 71 4.54 -9.33 -18.77
C ARG A 71 3.41 -9.98 -17.99
N LEU A 72 2.59 -9.19 -17.34
CA LEU A 72 1.47 -9.63 -16.51
C LEU A 72 0.15 -9.16 -17.12
N ALA A 73 -0.93 -9.92 -16.87
CA ALA A 73 -2.29 -9.44 -17.13
C ALA A 73 -2.72 -8.55 -15.94
N ILE A 74 -2.13 -7.36 -15.85
CA ILE A 74 -2.33 -6.45 -14.73
C ILE A 74 -3.37 -5.39 -15.06
N GLU A 75 -4.33 -5.19 -14.15
CA GLU A 75 -5.35 -4.15 -14.21
C GLU A 75 -5.26 -3.23 -13.00
N GLY A 76 -5.51 -1.94 -13.21
CA GLY A 76 -5.51 -0.92 -12.17
C GLY A 76 -6.89 -0.34 -11.92
N VAL A 77 -7.23 -0.13 -10.66
CA VAL A 77 -8.44 0.58 -10.24
C VAL A 77 -8.11 1.63 -9.20
N ASP A 78 -8.67 2.84 -9.36
CA ASP A 78 -8.52 3.94 -8.39
C ASP A 78 -9.79 4.79 -8.33
N ASP A 79 -10.11 5.33 -7.16
CA ASP A 79 -11.32 6.17 -6.97
C ASP A 79 -11.08 7.62 -7.41
N ASN A 80 -9.85 8.11 -7.27
CA ASN A 80 -9.45 9.50 -7.51
C ASN A 80 -8.70 9.70 -8.84
N TYR A 81 -8.47 8.62 -9.59
CA TYR A 81 -7.71 8.66 -10.83
C TYR A 81 -8.33 7.79 -11.91
N SER A 82 -8.33 8.24 -13.16
CA SER A 82 -8.62 7.40 -14.32
C SER A 82 -7.77 7.81 -15.52
N SER A 83 -7.41 6.82 -16.31
CA SER A 83 -6.66 6.98 -17.57
C SER A 83 -6.92 5.74 -18.44
N PRO A 84 -6.38 5.65 -19.67
CA PRO A 84 -6.48 4.42 -20.45
C PRO A 84 -5.94 3.16 -19.75
N ALA A 85 -5.01 3.32 -18.79
CA ALA A 85 -4.41 2.22 -18.02
C ALA A 85 -5.07 2.02 -16.64
N VAL A 86 -5.92 2.94 -16.18
CA VAL A 86 -6.51 2.93 -14.83
C VAL A 86 -8.02 3.10 -14.92
N ARG A 87 -8.74 2.09 -14.46
CA ARG A 87 -10.21 2.14 -14.36
C ARG A 87 -10.62 2.92 -13.12
N ARG A 88 -11.62 3.82 -13.25
CA ARG A 88 -12.22 4.46 -12.08
C ARG A 88 -13.09 3.46 -11.31
N GLY A 89 -12.90 3.37 -9.98
CA GLY A 89 -13.70 2.51 -9.11
C GLY A 89 -13.19 2.49 -7.67
N SER A 90 -14.08 2.16 -6.74
CA SER A 90 -13.75 2.09 -5.32
C SER A 90 -13.26 0.69 -4.94
N VAL A 91 -12.27 0.64 -4.04
CA VAL A 91 -11.80 -0.61 -3.44
C VAL A 91 -12.83 -1.26 -2.52
N THR A 92 -13.87 -0.51 -2.10
CA THR A 92 -15.00 -1.03 -1.30
C THR A 92 -16.10 -1.66 -2.14
N ALA A 93 -16.03 -1.51 -3.48
CA ALA A 93 -16.96 -2.08 -4.45
C ALA A 93 -16.24 -2.28 -5.78
N LEU A 94 -15.35 -3.28 -5.84
CA LEU A 94 -14.49 -3.53 -6.99
C LEU A 94 -15.33 -3.95 -8.21
N PRO A 95 -15.13 -3.32 -9.39
CA PRO A 95 -15.92 -3.57 -10.59
C PRO A 95 -15.49 -4.85 -11.32
N TYR A 96 -15.24 -5.92 -10.57
CA TYR A 96 -14.78 -7.22 -11.06
C TYR A 96 -15.60 -8.36 -10.46
N GLY A 97 -15.68 -9.46 -11.20
CA GLY A 97 -16.33 -10.69 -10.73
C GLY A 97 -15.53 -11.40 -9.63
N ASP A 98 -16.17 -12.38 -8.99
CA ASP A 98 -15.52 -13.25 -8.01
C ASP A 98 -14.40 -14.05 -8.66
N ALA A 99 -13.34 -14.34 -7.91
CA ALA A 99 -12.24 -15.20 -8.35
C ALA A 99 -11.65 -14.83 -9.72
N THR A 100 -11.51 -13.53 -9.98
CA THR A 100 -10.98 -13.00 -11.24
C THR A 100 -9.45 -12.98 -11.28
N PHE A 101 -8.79 -12.69 -10.15
CA PHE A 101 -7.35 -12.44 -10.09
C PHE A 101 -6.59 -13.51 -9.33
N ASP A 102 -5.39 -13.83 -9.80
CA ASP A 102 -4.45 -14.72 -9.13
C ASP A 102 -3.70 -13.99 -8.02
N ARG A 103 -3.48 -12.68 -8.20
CA ARG A 103 -2.78 -11.78 -7.26
C ARG A 103 -3.48 -10.44 -7.19
N ALA A 104 -3.41 -9.81 -6.01
CA ALA A 104 -3.84 -8.43 -5.84
C ALA A 104 -2.80 -7.63 -5.04
N LEU A 105 -2.72 -6.35 -5.35
CA LEU A 105 -1.97 -5.34 -4.60
C LEU A 105 -2.97 -4.36 -3.98
N CYS A 106 -2.66 -3.86 -2.78
CA CYS A 106 -3.38 -2.76 -2.14
C CYS A 106 -2.33 -1.97 -1.34
N LEU A 107 -1.78 -0.93 -1.96
CA LEU A 107 -0.54 -0.29 -1.52
C LEU A 107 -0.80 1.12 -0.98
N ASP A 108 -0.76 1.28 0.35
CA ASP A 108 -1.03 2.56 1.04
C ASP A 108 -2.41 3.13 0.67
N VAL A 109 -3.45 2.29 0.83
CA VAL A 109 -4.85 2.62 0.48
C VAL A 109 -5.76 2.53 1.68
N LEU A 110 -5.65 1.45 2.49
CA LEU A 110 -6.62 1.18 3.55
C LEU A 110 -6.66 2.28 4.61
N GLU A 111 -5.55 2.96 4.88
CA GLU A 111 -5.48 4.08 5.82
C GLU A 111 -6.29 5.31 5.37
N HIS A 112 -6.54 5.45 4.07
CA HIS A 112 -7.36 6.52 3.51
C HIS A 112 -8.87 6.27 3.64
N LEU A 113 -9.26 5.02 3.91
CA LEU A 113 -10.64 4.65 4.19
C LEU A 113 -10.97 4.88 5.65
N THR A 114 -12.25 5.14 5.96
CA THR A 114 -12.71 5.16 7.34
C THR A 114 -12.60 3.78 7.98
N HIS A 115 -12.59 3.70 9.30
CA HIS A 115 -12.59 2.41 10.02
C HIS A 115 -13.82 1.54 9.66
N ALA A 116 -14.95 2.16 9.30
CA ALA A 116 -16.17 1.47 8.89
C ALA A 116 -16.07 0.85 7.49
N ASP A 117 -15.31 1.49 6.58
CA ASP A 117 -15.21 1.07 5.18
C ASP A 117 -14.12 0.02 4.95
N GLN A 118 -13.09 -0.02 5.80
CA GLN A 118 -11.97 -0.96 5.66
C GLN A 118 -12.41 -2.45 5.61
N PRO A 119 -13.40 -2.94 6.40
CA PRO A 119 -13.87 -4.31 6.27
C PRO A 119 -14.44 -4.63 4.89
N ALA A 120 -15.19 -3.71 4.28
CA ALA A 120 -15.75 -3.88 2.94
C ALA A 120 -14.63 -3.97 1.89
N ALA A 121 -13.62 -3.09 1.97
CA ALA A 121 -12.47 -3.13 1.06
C ALA A 121 -11.71 -4.46 1.16
N VAL A 122 -11.45 -4.97 2.37
CA VAL A 122 -10.74 -6.24 2.56
C VAL A 122 -11.58 -7.43 2.10
N ALA A 123 -12.91 -7.39 2.28
CA ALA A 123 -13.84 -8.39 1.77
C ALA A 123 -13.88 -8.42 0.24
N GLU A 124 -13.88 -7.27 -0.42
CA GLU A 124 -13.82 -7.16 -1.88
C GLU A 124 -12.51 -7.71 -2.45
N LEU A 125 -11.37 -7.36 -1.83
CA LEU A 125 -10.06 -7.92 -2.19
C LEU A 125 -10.02 -9.46 -2.02
N PHE A 126 -10.70 -9.98 -0.99
CA PHE A 126 -10.86 -11.43 -0.80
C PHE A 126 -11.76 -12.05 -1.88
N ARG A 127 -12.89 -11.42 -2.21
CA ARG A 127 -13.86 -11.90 -3.18
C ARG A 127 -13.25 -12.05 -4.57
N VAL A 128 -12.54 -11.03 -5.04
CA VAL A 128 -11.98 -11.01 -6.40
C VAL A 128 -10.78 -11.94 -6.61
N LEU A 129 -10.16 -12.43 -5.55
CA LEU A 129 -9.06 -13.39 -5.63
C LEU A 129 -9.57 -14.82 -5.83
N VAL A 130 -8.88 -15.60 -6.66
CA VAL A 130 -9.11 -17.04 -6.76
C VAL A 130 -8.76 -17.75 -5.44
N PRO A 131 -9.32 -18.94 -5.15
CA PRO A 131 -8.79 -19.82 -4.09
C PRO A 131 -7.29 -20.05 -4.29
N GLY A 132 -6.49 -19.91 -3.22
CA GLY A 132 -5.03 -19.94 -3.27
C GLY A 132 -4.36 -18.64 -3.77
N GLY A 133 -5.14 -17.65 -4.19
CA GLY A 133 -4.65 -16.33 -4.61
C GLY A 133 -4.00 -15.55 -3.46
N GLU A 134 -3.10 -14.62 -3.79
CA GLU A 134 -2.39 -13.83 -2.77
C GLU A 134 -2.65 -12.35 -2.91
N LEU A 135 -2.72 -11.67 -1.77
CA LEU A 135 -2.84 -10.22 -1.64
C LEU A 135 -1.60 -9.66 -0.97
N LEU A 136 -0.98 -8.66 -1.58
CA LEU A 136 0.10 -7.87 -0.99
C LEU A 136 -0.44 -6.52 -0.55
N ILE A 137 -0.41 -6.26 0.75
CA ILE A 137 -0.82 -4.99 1.34
C ILE A 137 0.38 -4.23 1.86
N THR A 138 0.42 -2.91 1.65
CA THR A 138 1.23 -2.00 2.44
C THR A 138 0.34 -1.01 3.18
N VAL A 139 0.63 -0.76 4.44
CA VAL A 139 -0.09 0.21 5.28
C VAL A 139 0.86 0.86 6.27
N PRO A 140 0.72 2.16 6.56
CA PRO A 140 1.40 2.80 7.68
C PRO A 140 1.02 2.11 8.99
N ASN A 141 1.98 2.04 9.92
CA ASN A 141 1.77 1.41 11.22
C ASN A 141 1.70 2.48 12.30
N LEU A 142 0.53 2.81 12.78
CA LEU A 142 0.32 3.78 13.86
C LEU A 142 1.15 3.45 15.10
N ALA A 143 1.37 2.15 15.39
CA ALA A 143 2.16 1.67 16.53
C ALA A 143 3.63 1.36 16.17
N HIS A 144 4.25 2.13 15.25
CA HIS A 144 5.68 2.02 14.96
C HIS A 144 6.55 2.38 16.18
N LEU A 145 7.85 2.04 16.18
CA LEU A 145 8.70 2.14 17.38
C LEU A 145 8.66 3.52 18.06
N GLN A 146 8.87 4.60 17.30
CA GLN A 146 8.83 5.97 17.87
C GLN A 146 7.45 6.31 18.45
N SER A 147 6.37 5.86 17.81
CA SER A 147 5.01 6.06 18.29
C SER A 147 4.75 5.32 19.61
N ARG A 148 5.28 4.10 19.77
CA ARG A 148 5.22 3.35 21.03
C ARG A 148 5.98 4.06 22.16
N VAL A 149 7.18 4.56 21.88
CA VAL A 149 7.96 5.35 22.87
C VAL A 149 7.19 6.60 23.25
N HIS A 150 6.61 7.30 22.29
CA HIS A 150 5.80 8.48 22.57
C HIS A 150 4.56 8.14 23.39
N PHE A 151 3.90 7.03 23.12
CA PHE A 151 2.74 6.58 23.89
C PHE A 151 3.09 6.31 25.37
N LEU A 152 4.23 5.67 25.64
CA LEU A 152 4.69 5.42 27.01
C LEU A 152 4.95 6.71 27.80
N VAL A 153 5.33 7.80 27.11
CA VAL A 153 5.67 9.09 27.76
C VAL A 153 4.47 10.04 27.79
N ARG A 154 3.63 10.04 26.76
CA ARG A 154 2.58 11.05 26.52
C ARG A 154 1.16 10.50 26.52
N GLY A 155 0.97 9.18 26.56
CA GLY A 155 -0.35 8.52 26.53
C GLY A 155 -1.06 8.57 25.18
N SER A 156 -0.39 9.00 24.09
CA SER A 156 -0.97 9.07 22.75
C SER A 156 -0.02 8.55 21.69
N PHE A 157 -0.55 7.99 20.59
CA PHE A 157 0.25 7.62 19.43
C PHE A 157 0.56 8.82 18.54
N ILE A 158 1.69 8.76 17.84
CA ILE A 158 2.01 9.71 16.76
C ILE A 158 1.30 9.21 15.52
N ARG A 159 0.35 9.98 14.98
CA ARG A 159 -0.34 9.64 13.73
C ARG A 159 0.65 9.61 12.56
N THR A 160 0.37 8.76 11.58
CA THR A 160 1.23 8.60 10.40
C THR A 160 1.00 9.74 9.39
N ALA A 161 -0.19 10.33 9.39
CA ALA A 161 -0.56 11.57 8.70
C ALA A 161 -1.64 12.33 9.48
N SER A 162 -2.17 13.44 8.92
CA SER A 162 -3.33 14.12 9.48
C SER A 162 -4.56 13.20 9.47
N GLU A 163 -5.51 13.44 10.37
CA GLU A 163 -6.74 12.67 10.44
C GLU A 163 -7.58 12.78 9.16
N ALA A 164 -7.60 13.95 8.54
CA ALA A 164 -8.28 14.16 7.27
C ALA A 164 -7.67 13.32 6.13
N LYS A 165 -6.35 13.06 6.18
CA LYS A 165 -5.65 12.26 5.18
C LYS A 165 -5.72 10.76 5.48
N HIS A 166 -5.54 10.37 6.75
CA HIS A 166 -5.57 8.96 7.20
C HIS A 166 -6.64 8.77 8.28
N PRO A 167 -7.92 8.82 7.92
CA PRO A 167 -9.02 8.63 8.89
C PRO A 167 -9.02 7.22 9.50
N GLY A 168 -8.54 6.23 8.76
CA GLY A 168 -8.49 4.82 9.16
C GLY A 168 -7.13 4.35 9.67
N ASP A 169 -6.26 5.26 10.13
CA ASP A 169 -4.92 4.92 10.63
C ASP A 169 -4.98 3.97 11.83
N ARG A 170 -4.29 2.82 11.77
CA ARG A 170 -4.31 1.74 12.77
C ARG A 170 -2.92 1.21 13.08
N PRO A 171 -2.75 0.56 14.25
CA PRO A 171 -1.64 -0.38 14.46
C PRO A 171 -1.65 -1.51 13.42
N ALA A 172 -0.47 -1.95 12.96
CA ALA A 172 -0.38 -3.06 11.99
C ALA A 172 -1.07 -4.35 12.47
N SER A 173 -1.12 -4.59 13.79
CA SER A 173 -1.84 -5.73 14.38
C SER A 173 -3.33 -5.73 14.10
N GLU A 174 -3.95 -4.55 13.97
CA GLU A 174 -5.37 -4.44 13.66
C GLU A 174 -5.65 -4.71 12.18
N TYR A 175 -4.77 -4.29 11.26
CA TYR A 175 -4.86 -4.70 9.86
C TYR A 175 -4.70 -6.22 9.68
N LEU A 176 -3.80 -6.84 10.45
CA LEU A 176 -3.68 -8.30 10.48
C LEU A 176 -4.95 -8.99 11.01
N ALA A 177 -5.58 -8.43 12.05
CA ALA A 177 -6.84 -8.93 12.58
C ALA A 177 -7.98 -8.77 11.57
N LEU A 178 -8.03 -7.63 10.87
CA LEU A 178 -9.00 -7.35 9.81
C LEU A 178 -8.88 -8.38 8.66
N ALA A 179 -7.66 -8.64 8.20
CA ALA A 179 -7.40 -9.65 7.17
C ALA A 179 -7.85 -11.06 7.59
N ARG A 180 -7.55 -11.47 8.84
CA ARG A 180 -8.00 -12.77 9.37
C ARG A 180 -9.53 -12.88 9.44
N ARG A 181 -10.22 -11.81 9.86
CA ARG A 181 -11.70 -11.78 9.90
C ARG A 181 -12.31 -11.94 8.51
N ALA A 182 -11.65 -11.45 7.47
CA ALA A 182 -12.08 -11.63 6.08
C ALA A 182 -11.74 -13.02 5.52
N GLY A 183 -11.05 -13.88 6.28
CA GLY A 183 -10.72 -15.24 5.88
C GLY A 183 -9.31 -15.43 5.31
N PHE A 184 -8.47 -14.40 5.28
CA PHE A 184 -7.09 -14.52 4.82
C PHE A 184 -6.16 -15.22 5.82
N GLU A 185 -5.25 -16.04 5.29
CA GLU A 185 -4.06 -16.53 6.00
C GLU A 185 -2.91 -15.52 5.85
N ILE A 186 -2.16 -15.30 6.94
CA ILE A 186 -0.98 -14.43 6.91
C ILE A 186 0.23 -15.26 6.47
N VAL A 187 0.73 -15.02 5.25
CA VAL A 187 1.92 -15.69 4.71
C VAL A 187 3.19 -15.00 5.18
N GLN A 188 3.20 -13.68 5.22
CA GLN A 188 4.36 -12.90 5.63
C GLN A 188 3.95 -11.56 6.21
N TYR A 189 4.66 -11.11 7.24
CA TYR A 189 4.57 -9.76 7.78
C TYR A 189 5.98 -9.21 7.98
N ARG A 190 6.26 -8.05 7.38
CA ARG A 190 7.54 -7.35 7.46
C ARG A 190 7.32 -5.86 7.76
N GLY A 191 8.25 -5.26 8.54
CA GLY A 191 8.31 -3.81 8.70
C GLY A 191 9.34 -3.19 7.76
N ILE A 192 9.06 -1.98 7.30
CA ILE A 192 10.03 -1.09 6.66
C ILE A 192 10.23 0.11 7.58
N PHE A 193 11.50 0.53 7.74
CA PHE A 193 11.89 1.69 8.49
C PHE A 193 11.49 1.62 9.98
N PRO A 194 12.26 0.89 10.82
CA PRO A 194 12.13 1.01 12.26
C PRO A 194 12.46 2.45 12.67
N THR A 195 11.48 3.13 13.26
CA THR A 195 11.56 4.56 13.56
C THR A 195 12.32 4.81 14.87
N VAL A 196 13.64 4.73 14.81
CA VAL A 196 14.50 5.10 15.96
C VAL A 196 14.47 6.62 16.13
N PRO A 197 14.03 7.18 17.28
CA PRO A 197 13.62 8.58 17.42
C PRO A 197 14.58 9.62 16.83
N VAL A 198 15.83 9.67 17.26
CA VAL A 198 16.81 10.68 16.79
C VAL A 198 17.17 10.45 15.31
N LEU A 199 17.43 9.18 14.95
CA LEU A 199 17.81 8.82 13.56
C LEU A 199 16.67 9.07 12.57
N THR A 200 15.43 8.80 12.98
CA THR A 200 14.25 9.10 12.16
C THR A 200 14.16 10.58 11.82
N ARG A 201 14.35 11.46 12.82
CA ARG A 201 14.31 12.91 12.61
C ARG A 201 15.42 13.35 11.63
N LEU A 202 16.60 12.77 11.73
CA LEU A 202 17.73 13.07 10.85
C LEU A 202 17.44 12.62 9.41
N ILE A 203 16.95 11.39 9.23
CA ILE A 203 16.59 10.83 7.91
C ILE A 203 15.50 11.68 7.24
N ARG A 204 14.44 12.07 7.98
CA ARG A 204 13.34 12.88 7.42
C ARG A 204 13.78 14.28 7.00
N ARG A 205 14.82 14.84 7.61
CA ARG A 205 15.38 16.15 7.22
C ARG A 205 16.22 16.09 5.95
N ARG A 206 16.84 14.93 5.63
CA ARG A 206 17.71 14.74 4.47
C ARG A 206 17.43 13.38 3.83
N PRO A 207 16.20 13.17 3.28
CA PRO A 207 15.74 11.84 2.93
C PRO A 207 16.56 11.16 1.83
N SER A 208 16.93 11.86 0.77
CA SER A 208 17.76 11.31 -0.32
C SER A 208 19.20 11.00 0.14
N GLN A 209 19.81 11.91 0.90
CA GLN A 209 21.20 11.78 1.35
C GLN A 209 21.38 10.65 2.37
N LEU A 210 20.35 10.41 3.20
CA LEU A 210 20.37 9.39 4.26
C LEU A 210 19.55 8.13 3.93
N ALA A 211 19.20 7.94 2.67
CA ALA A 211 18.51 6.73 2.22
C ALA A 211 19.31 5.44 2.51
N TRP A 212 20.64 5.51 2.52
CA TRP A 212 21.51 4.40 2.90
C TRP A 212 21.31 4.01 4.38
N LEU A 213 21.22 5.00 5.29
CA LEU A 213 21.00 4.77 6.74
C LEU A 213 19.61 4.16 6.97
N HIS A 214 18.59 4.64 6.26
CA HIS A 214 17.25 4.06 6.26
C HIS A 214 17.28 2.56 5.88
N ARG A 215 17.98 2.22 4.80
CA ARG A 215 18.13 0.81 4.36
C ARG A 215 18.87 -0.03 5.38
N TRP A 216 19.93 0.51 5.96
CA TRP A 216 20.74 -0.16 6.98
C TRP A 216 19.91 -0.46 8.23
N LEU A 217 19.19 0.53 8.78
CA LEU A 217 18.28 0.35 9.92
C LEU A 217 17.20 -0.71 9.63
N THR A 218 16.63 -0.69 8.45
CA THR A 218 15.61 -1.68 8.04
C THR A 218 16.15 -3.11 8.00
N ARG A 219 17.45 -3.28 7.73
CA ARG A 219 18.13 -4.59 7.72
C ARG A 219 18.51 -5.06 9.12
N LEU A 220 19.03 -4.15 9.95
CA LEU A 220 19.53 -4.50 11.29
C LEU A 220 18.42 -4.68 12.32
N LEU A 221 17.31 -3.99 12.17
CA LEU A 221 16.18 -4.05 13.10
C LEU A 221 14.93 -4.60 12.39
N PRO A 222 14.94 -5.88 12.00
CA PRO A 222 13.87 -6.48 11.18
C PRO A 222 12.60 -6.82 11.98
N VAL A 223 12.36 -6.13 13.11
CA VAL A 223 11.17 -6.35 13.95
C VAL A 223 9.94 -5.78 13.23
N PRO A 224 8.99 -6.61 12.77
CA PRO A 224 7.91 -6.16 11.90
C PRO A 224 7.08 -5.03 12.53
N GLY A 225 6.73 -5.14 13.82
CA GLY A 225 5.92 -4.17 14.54
C GLY A 225 6.61 -2.82 14.85
N TRP A 226 7.93 -2.70 14.60
CA TRP A 226 8.68 -1.46 14.80
C TRP A 226 8.76 -0.58 13.56
N GLY A 227 8.48 -1.18 12.38
CA GLY A 227 8.49 -0.45 11.12
C GLY A 227 7.40 0.60 11.04
N PHE A 228 7.72 1.72 10.39
CA PHE A 228 6.75 2.76 10.04
C PHE A 228 5.72 2.23 9.03
N LEU A 229 6.18 1.44 8.06
CA LEU A 229 5.33 0.81 7.06
C LEU A 229 5.30 -0.70 7.28
N ALA A 230 4.13 -1.28 7.32
CA ALA A 230 3.89 -2.72 7.29
C ALA A 230 3.76 -3.20 5.85
N VAL A 231 4.44 -4.29 5.52
CA VAL A 231 4.28 -5.03 4.25
C VAL A 231 3.76 -6.41 4.62
N ILE A 232 2.56 -6.73 4.19
CA ILE A 232 1.82 -7.91 4.59
C ILE A 232 1.46 -8.71 3.33
N ARG A 233 1.85 -9.97 3.28
CA ARG A 233 1.41 -10.91 2.24
C ARG A 233 0.41 -11.87 2.85
N LEU A 234 -0.75 -11.91 2.24
CA LEU A 234 -1.92 -12.68 2.65
C LEU A 234 -2.23 -13.71 1.58
N ARG A 235 -2.87 -14.81 1.96
CA ARG A 235 -3.36 -15.81 1.02
C ARG A 235 -4.83 -16.12 1.29
N LYS A 236 -5.63 -16.17 0.23
CA LYS A 236 -6.96 -16.77 0.28
C LYS A 236 -6.80 -18.28 0.35
N PRO A 237 -7.39 -18.99 1.32
CA PRO A 237 -7.34 -20.46 1.37
C PRO A 237 -7.80 -21.08 0.06
N ALA A 238 -7.29 -22.29 -0.23
CA ALA A 238 -7.64 -23.03 -1.45
C ALA A 238 -8.98 -23.77 -1.35
N HIS A 239 -9.60 -23.75 -0.16
CA HIS A 239 -10.85 -24.46 0.14
C HIS A 239 -11.91 -23.48 0.63
#